data_47c9f2b175eac795784c653844f3d664
#
_entry.id   47c9f2b175eac795784c653844f3d664
#
_cell.length_a   1.000
_cell.length_b   1.000
_cell.length_c   1.000
_cell.angle_alpha   90.00
_cell.angle_beta   90.00
_cell.angle_gamma   90.00
#
_symmetry.space_group_name_H-M   'P 1'
#
loop_
_entity.id
_entity.type
_entity.pdbx_description
1 polymer ?
#
loop_
_entity_poly.entity_id
_entity_poly.type
_entity_poly.pdbx_seq_one_letter_code
_entity_poly.pdbx_strand_id
1 'polypeptide(L)'
;HVFAVTVVGGEPMMRPDVVELFAKEFPKRSCIVTNGNYPLKKFKDLYFYWVSIDGDQKTHDTIRGDGTWAKTRKNVIDYVENNGDKAYKDIWISMTINSRNYKTVRKVIEDWRDYTNKIGVQFHTPFMEGDPLWLPFGKERDAVVDELIDLQKTEYRDYISNPKNQLELMKKNWGGKGTTPIDCPTWAIVSVDHLGREKRPCCIGSAEKDSMKPRCEECGLGCY
;
A
#
# COMPACT_ATOMS: atom_id res chain seq x y z
N HIS A 1 -16.07 18.48 1.27
CA HIS A 1 -14.75 18.80 0.72
C HIS A 1 -13.88 17.56 0.70
N VAL A 2 -13.25 17.24 -0.44
CA VAL A 2 -12.26 16.16 -0.55
C VAL A 2 -10.93 16.67 0.01
N PHE A 3 -10.39 15.97 1.02
CA PHE A 3 -9.12 16.35 1.64
C PHE A 3 -7.91 15.84 0.83
N ALA A 4 -7.94 14.57 0.43
CA ALA A 4 -6.90 13.95 -0.38
C ALA A 4 -7.48 12.93 -1.37
N VAL A 5 -6.77 12.68 -2.45
CA VAL A 5 -7.14 11.71 -3.48
C VAL A 5 -6.03 10.70 -3.68
N THR A 6 -6.38 9.42 -3.69
CA THR A 6 -5.49 8.33 -4.11
C THR A 6 -5.99 7.74 -5.41
N VAL A 7 -5.21 7.87 -6.47
CA VAL A 7 -5.52 7.26 -7.76
C VAL A 7 -4.97 5.83 -7.76
N VAL A 8 -5.88 4.89 -7.88
CA VAL A 8 -5.60 3.44 -7.92
C VAL A 8 -6.34 2.80 -9.10
N GLY A 9 -6.10 1.53 -9.32
CA GLY A 9 -6.86 0.73 -10.29
C GLY A 9 -6.19 0.67 -11.66
N GLY A 10 -6.20 -0.51 -12.27
CA GLY A 10 -5.33 -0.81 -13.40
C GLY A 10 -3.88 -0.45 -13.06
N GLU A 11 -3.23 0.25 -13.96
CA GLU A 11 -1.91 0.84 -13.70
C GLU A 11 -1.96 2.33 -14.09
N PRO A 12 -1.89 3.26 -13.12
CA PRO A 12 -2.01 4.70 -13.39
C PRO A 12 -0.94 5.22 -14.35
N MET A 13 0.26 4.62 -14.35
CA MET A 13 1.34 5.04 -15.24
C MET A 13 1.12 4.69 -16.72
N MET A 14 0.08 3.91 -17.05
CA MET A 14 -0.39 3.75 -18.43
C MET A 14 -1.20 4.95 -18.91
N ARG A 15 -1.69 5.79 -17.98
CA ARG A 15 -2.47 7.00 -18.25
C ARG A 15 -1.92 8.21 -17.49
N PRO A 16 -0.66 8.59 -17.77
CA PRO A 16 -0.01 9.73 -17.09
C PRO A 16 -0.76 11.05 -17.31
N ASP A 17 -1.53 11.19 -18.37
CA ASP A 17 -2.44 12.31 -18.62
C ASP A 17 -3.53 12.43 -17.54
N VAL A 18 -4.11 11.30 -17.13
CA VAL A 18 -5.12 11.25 -16.06
C VAL A 18 -4.47 11.57 -14.70
N VAL A 19 -3.28 11.01 -14.43
CA VAL A 19 -2.53 11.31 -13.21
C VAL A 19 -2.23 12.81 -13.12
N GLU A 20 -1.80 13.44 -14.21
CA GLU A 20 -1.50 14.87 -14.25
C GLU A 20 -2.75 15.72 -14.00
N LEU A 21 -3.90 15.31 -14.53
CA LEU A 21 -5.18 15.99 -14.27
C LEU A 21 -5.51 15.97 -12.77
N PHE A 22 -5.48 14.79 -12.12
CA PHE A 22 -5.73 14.68 -10.69
C PHE A 22 -4.70 15.44 -9.84
N ALA A 23 -3.44 15.45 -10.23
CA ALA A 23 -2.41 16.21 -9.55
C ALA A 23 -2.68 17.73 -9.60
N LYS A 24 -3.14 18.26 -10.75
CA LYS A 24 -3.50 19.66 -10.91
C LYS A 24 -4.77 20.05 -10.12
N GLU A 25 -5.79 19.19 -10.13
CA GLU A 25 -7.04 19.44 -9.40
C GLU A 25 -6.86 19.33 -7.87
N PHE A 26 -5.95 18.50 -7.42
CA PHE A 26 -5.65 18.27 -5.99
C PHE A 26 -4.15 18.47 -5.69
N PRO A 27 -3.62 19.70 -5.87
CA PRO A 27 -2.18 19.97 -5.79
C PRO A 27 -1.65 19.63 -4.39
N LYS A 28 -0.60 18.78 -4.35
CA LYS A 28 0.02 18.26 -3.13
C LYS A 28 -0.94 17.53 -2.17
N ARG A 29 -2.09 17.11 -2.69
CA ARG A 29 -3.10 16.30 -1.97
C ARG A 29 -3.50 15.04 -2.73
N SER A 30 -2.82 14.76 -3.83
CA SER A 30 -3.01 13.55 -4.62
C SER A 30 -1.79 12.65 -4.56
N CYS A 31 -2.02 11.36 -4.48
CA CYS A 31 -0.99 10.32 -4.65
C CYS A 31 -1.51 9.24 -5.59
N ILE A 32 -0.63 8.44 -6.12
CA ILE A 32 -0.98 7.30 -6.96
C ILE A 32 -0.40 6.01 -6.39
N VAL A 33 -1.07 4.89 -6.64
CA VAL A 33 -0.56 3.55 -6.35
C VAL A 33 -0.19 2.90 -7.67
N THR A 34 1.09 2.59 -7.85
CA THR A 34 1.63 1.98 -9.07
C THR A 34 2.35 0.65 -8.77
N ASN A 35 2.31 -0.26 -9.72
CA ASN A 35 3.13 -1.47 -9.66
C ASN A 35 4.62 -1.20 -9.97
N GLY A 36 4.96 0.01 -10.41
CA GLY A 36 6.33 0.43 -10.71
C GLY A 36 6.92 -0.18 -12.00
N ASN A 37 6.16 -0.94 -12.76
CA ASN A 37 6.64 -1.58 -14.00
C ASN A 37 6.75 -0.63 -15.20
N TYR A 38 6.25 0.59 -15.06
CA TYR A 38 6.38 1.64 -16.05
C TYR A 38 7.31 2.74 -15.53
N PRO A 39 8.03 3.46 -16.43
CA PRO A 39 8.86 4.59 -16.01
C PRO A 39 8.06 5.62 -15.20
N LEU A 40 8.60 6.02 -14.06
CA LEU A 40 7.99 7.05 -13.23
C LEU A 40 8.24 8.42 -13.86
N LYS A 41 7.20 9.26 -13.95
CA LYS A 41 7.26 10.61 -14.50
C LYS A 41 7.19 11.64 -13.37
N LYS A 42 7.96 12.72 -13.45
CA LYS A 42 7.83 13.84 -12.51
C LYS A 42 6.56 14.63 -12.79
N PHE A 43 5.61 14.63 -11.84
CA PHE A 43 4.44 15.50 -11.86
C PHE A 43 4.62 16.60 -10.80
N LYS A 44 4.55 17.85 -11.24
CA LYS A 44 4.81 19.03 -10.39
C LYS A 44 3.94 19.06 -9.13
N ASP A 45 2.66 18.75 -9.29
CA ASP A 45 1.65 18.92 -8.26
C ASP A 45 1.26 17.61 -7.55
N LEU A 46 1.82 16.46 -7.96
CA LEU A 46 1.66 15.20 -7.24
C LEU A 46 2.34 15.29 -5.87
N TYR A 47 1.74 14.69 -4.85
CA TYR A 47 2.34 14.65 -3.53
C TYR A 47 3.42 13.57 -3.46
N PHE A 48 3.07 12.30 -3.77
CA PHE A 48 4.01 11.18 -3.81
C PHE A 48 3.44 9.95 -4.55
N TYR A 49 4.31 8.98 -4.78
CA TYR A 49 3.99 7.66 -5.32
C TYR A 49 3.93 6.63 -4.21
N TRP A 50 2.89 5.81 -4.17
CA TRP A 50 2.93 4.49 -3.56
C TRP A 50 3.43 3.49 -4.59
N VAL A 51 4.64 2.96 -4.44
CA VAL A 51 5.18 1.88 -5.28
C VAL A 51 4.97 0.56 -4.56
N SER A 52 4.30 -0.36 -5.22
CA SER A 52 3.94 -1.65 -4.63
C SER A 52 5.14 -2.61 -4.64
N ILE A 53 5.63 -3.00 -3.46
CA ILE A 53 6.72 -3.97 -3.28
C ILE A 53 6.28 -5.02 -2.27
N ASP A 54 6.18 -6.28 -2.69
CA ASP A 54 5.66 -7.37 -1.87
C ASP A 54 6.72 -8.42 -1.48
N GLY A 55 7.96 -8.02 -1.31
CA GLY A 55 9.01 -8.90 -0.82
C GLY A 55 10.40 -8.57 -1.35
N ASP A 56 11.37 -9.41 -1.00
CA ASP A 56 12.65 -9.49 -1.71
C ASP A 56 12.41 -9.90 -3.17
N GLN A 57 13.43 -9.87 -4.00
CA GLN A 57 13.29 -10.14 -5.44
C GLN A 57 12.53 -11.45 -5.71
N LYS A 58 12.93 -12.54 -5.09
CA LYS A 58 12.32 -13.85 -5.31
C LYS A 58 10.85 -13.89 -4.91
N THR A 59 10.54 -13.35 -3.74
CA THR A 59 9.18 -13.35 -3.19
C THR A 59 8.28 -12.42 -3.97
N HIS A 60 8.77 -11.21 -4.30
CA HIS A 60 8.04 -10.25 -5.12
C HIS A 60 7.70 -10.81 -6.50
N ASP A 61 8.69 -11.39 -7.19
CA ASP A 61 8.49 -11.97 -8.53
C ASP A 61 7.51 -13.17 -8.47
N THR A 62 7.54 -13.98 -7.42
CA THR A 62 6.56 -15.06 -7.23
C THR A 62 5.13 -14.54 -7.07
N ILE A 63 4.95 -13.35 -6.47
CA ILE A 63 3.62 -12.75 -6.21
C ILE A 63 3.14 -11.93 -7.41
N ARG A 64 4.03 -11.15 -8.02
CA ARG A 64 3.69 -10.13 -9.03
C ARG A 64 4.12 -10.47 -10.46
N GLY A 65 4.85 -11.55 -10.65
CA GLY A 65 5.36 -12.01 -11.94
C GLY A 65 6.86 -11.84 -12.09
N ASP A 66 7.47 -12.75 -12.85
CA ASP A 66 8.91 -12.83 -13.05
C ASP A 66 9.50 -11.53 -13.61
N GLY A 67 10.62 -11.09 -12.99
CA GLY A 67 11.37 -9.91 -13.40
C GLY A 67 10.73 -8.57 -13.04
N THR A 68 9.56 -8.56 -12.39
CA THR A 68 8.87 -7.31 -12.00
C THR A 68 9.64 -6.56 -10.93
N TRP A 69 10.29 -7.25 -9.99
CA TRP A 69 11.11 -6.60 -8.97
C TRP A 69 12.28 -5.79 -9.58
N ALA A 70 13.03 -6.41 -10.49
CA ALA A 70 14.16 -5.76 -11.14
C ALA A 70 13.72 -4.54 -11.98
N LYS A 71 12.59 -4.68 -12.67
CA LYS A 71 12.00 -3.60 -13.48
C LYS A 71 11.53 -2.44 -12.62
N THR A 72 10.83 -2.72 -11.51
CA THR A 72 10.37 -1.71 -10.56
C THR A 72 11.56 -0.99 -9.92
N ARG A 73 12.59 -1.76 -9.48
CA ARG A 73 13.79 -1.19 -8.90
C ARG A 73 14.51 -0.25 -9.87
N LYS A 74 14.67 -0.67 -11.12
CA LYS A 74 15.27 0.17 -12.16
C LYS A 74 14.48 1.48 -12.33
N ASN A 75 13.16 1.41 -12.47
CA ASN A 75 12.33 2.60 -12.67
C ASN A 75 12.38 3.57 -11.48
N VAL A 76 12.48 3.06 -10.25
CA VAL A 76 12.64 3.89 -9.05
C VAL A 76 14.01 4.55 -9.02
N ILE A 77 15.08 3.81 -9.28
CA ILE A 77 16.45 4.35 -9.32
C ILE A 77 16.57 5.40 -10.42
N ASP A 78 16.14 5.09 -11.64
CA ASP A 78 16.14 6.02 -12.77
C ASP A 78 15.38 7.33 -12.42
N TYR A 79 14.24 7.22 -11.72
CA TYR A 79 13.48 8.39 -11.26
C TYR A 79 14.28 9.25 -10.29
N VAL A 80 14.90 8.63 -9.29
CA VAL A 80 15.70 9.35 -8.27
C VAL A 80 16.91 10.02 -8.93
N GLU A 81 17.66 9.31 -9.75
CA GLU A 81 18.85 9.82 -10.43
C GLU A 81 18.53 10.99 -11.39
N ASN A 82 17.42 10.90 -12.13
CA ASN A 82 17.05 11.90 -13.14
C ASN A 82 16.32 13.14 -12.56
N ASN A 83 15.88 13.11 -11.28
CA ASN A 83 15.09 14.21 -10.70
C ASN A 83 15.75 14.88 -9.49
N GLY A 84 17.03 14.57 -9.22
CA GLY A 84 17.90 15.21 -8.22
C GLY A 84 17.83 14.58 -6.83
N ASP A 85 18.77 14.95 -5.97
CA ASP A 85 19.10 14.31 -4.69
C ASP A 85 17.93 14.13 -3.70
N LYS A 86 16.85 14.88 -3.86
CA LYS A 86 15.67 14.80 -3.00
C LYS A 86 14.50 14.05 -3.63
N ALA A 87 14.66 13.51 -4.84
CA ALA A 87 13.56 12.85 -5.56
C ALA A 87 13.09 11.57 -4.87
N TYR A 88 13.92 10.89 -4.07
CA TYR A 88 13.52 9.78 -3.23
C TYR A 88 12.34 10.12 -2.30
N LYS A 89 12.17 11.41 -1.94
CA LYS A 89 11.07 11.87 -1.08
C LYS A 89 9.70 11.76 -1.75
N ASP A 90 9.67 11.69 -3.07
CA ASP A 90 8.45 11.51 -3.83
C ASP A 90 8.00 10.03 -3.87
N ILE A 91 8.83 9.09 -3.41
CA ILE A 91 8.59 7.65 -3.50
C ILE A 91 8.34 7.04 -2.12
N TRP A 92 7.22 6.38 -1.97
CA TRP A 92 6.87 5.61 -0.78
C TRP A 92 6.58 4.17 -1.20
N ILE A 93 7.00 3.20 -0.39
CA ILE A 93 6.67 1.79 -0.61
C ILE A 93 5.31 1.47 0.01
N SER A 94 4.47 0.79 -0.75
CA SER A 94 3.27 0.11 -0.25
C SER A 94 3.51 -1.39 -0.25
N MET A 95 3.53 -2.01 0.93
CA MET A 95 3.70 -3.46 1.06
C MET A 95 2.44 -4.09 1.61
N THR A 96 1.89 -5.06 0.88
CA THR A 96 0.79 -5.91 1.37
C THR A 96 1.35 -7.21 1.92
N ILE A 97 1.38 -7.30 3.26
CA ILE A 97 1.91 -8.47 3.97
C ILE A 97 0.89 -9.62 3.89
N ASN A 98 1.38 -10.80 3.52
CA ASN A 98 0.57 -12.01 3.35
C ASN A 98 1.37 -13.26 3.78
N SER A 99 0.77 -14.44 3.68
CA SER A 99 1.37 -15.72 4.07
C SER A 99 2.66 -16.08 3.34
N ARG A 100 2.91 -15.49 2.15
CA ARG A 100 4.11 -15.78 1.34
C ARG A 100 5.27 -14.84 1.61
N ASN A 101 5.01 -13.60 2.08
CA ASN A 101 6.04 -12.56 2.18
C ASN A 101 6.31 -12.04 3.59
N TYR A 102 5.55 -12.46 4.61
CA TYR A 102 5.67 -11.90 5.97
C TYR A 102 7.07 -11.99 6.59
N LYS A 103 7.91 -12.94 6.12
CA LYS A 103 9.29 -13.10 6.57
C LYS A 103 10.28 -12.17 5.88
N THR A 104 9.86 -11.43 4.86
CA THR A 104 10.74 -10.57 4.04
C THR A 104 10.60 -9.08 4.35
N VAL A 105 9.77 -8.70 5.33
CA VAL A 105 9.46 -7.29 5.65
C VAL A 105 10.73 -6.49 5.95
N ARG A 106 11.60 -6.97 6.83
CA ARG A 106 12.89 -6.34 7.15
C ARG A 106 13.75 -6.18 5.89
N LYS A 107 13.84 -7.22 5.08
CA LYS A 107 14.64 -7.19 3.85
C LYS A 107 14.14 -6.14 2.86
N VAL A 108 12.83 -5.96 2.74
CA VAL A 108 12.26 -4.87 1.92
C VAL A 108 12.67 -3.50 2.46
N ILE A 109 12.59 -3.29 3.78
CA ILE A 109 13.01 -2.04 4.42
C ILE A 109 14.49 -1.75 4.10
N GLU A 110 15.36 -2.73 4.29
CA GLU A 110 16.80 -2.59 4.04
C GLU A 110 17.14 -2.34 2.57
N ASP A 111 16.48 -3.03 1.64
CA ASP A 111 16.77 -2.94 0.20
C ASP A 111 16.30 -1.62 -0.44
N TRP A 112 15.30 -0.96 0.16
CA TRP A 112 14.63 0.18 -0.49
C TRP A 112 14.81 1.53 0.22
N ARG A 113 15.27 1.56 1.48
CA ARG A 113 15.37 2.80 2.26
C ARG A 113 16.20 3.90 1.61
N ASP A 114 17.23 3.54 0.84
CA ASP A 114 18.12 4.51 0.22
C ASP A 114 17.52 5.17 -1.03
N TYR A 115 16.45 4.60 -1.58
CA TYR A 115 15.80 5.06 -2.80
C TYR A 115 14.39 5.60 -2.57
N THR A 116 13.87 5.47 -1.35
CA THR A 116 12.47 5.80 -1.03
C THR A 116 12.37 6.53 0.30
N ASN A 117 11.32 7.34 0.44
CA ASN A 117 11.13 8.16 1.64
C ASN A 117 10.57 7.37 2.82
N LYS A 118 9.57 6.52 2.54
CA LYS A 118 8.84 5.77 3.56
C LYS A 118 8.35 4.43 3.05
N ILE A 119 8.03 3.55 3.99
CA ILE A 119 7.26 2.34 3.75
C ILE A 119 5.97 2.37 4.58
N GLY A 120 4.84 2.09 3.93
CA GLY A 120 3.57 1.79 4.57
C GLY A 120 3.23 0.31 4.39
N VAL A 121 2.81 -0.32 5.45
CA VAL A 121 2.43 -1.74 5.44
C VAL A 121 0.95 -1.91 5.74
N GLN A 122 0.37 -2.95 5.15
CA GLN A 122 -0.96 -3.45 5.46
C GLN A 122 -0.94 -4.97 5.32
N PHE A 123 -1.87 -5.66 5.95
CA PHE A 123 -2.04 -7.10 5.72
C PHE A 123 -3.05 -7.37 4.62
N HIS A 124 -2.87 -8.48 3.92
CA HIS A 124 -3.82 -8.94 2.93
C HIS A 124 -5.19 -9.20 3.57
N THR A 125 -6.24 -8.68 2.96
CA THR A 125 -7.63 -8.95 3.34
C THR A 125 -8.20 -10.01 2.41
N PRO A 126 -8.63 -11.17 2.91
CA PRO A 126 -9.15 -12.23 2.05
C PRO A 126 -10.53 -11.88 1.50
N PHE A 127 -10.86 -12.44 0.34
CA PHE A 127 -12.17 -12.33 -0.29
C PHE A 127 -12.96 -13.65 -0.25
N MET A 128 -12.29 -14.74 0.09
CA MET A 128 -12.88 -16.07 0.18
C MET A 128 -12.35 -16.82 1.41
N GLU A 129 -13.10 -17.76 1.89
CA GLU A 129 -12.62 -18.70 2.92
C GLU A 129 -11.46 -19.52 2.37
N GLY A 130 -10.42 -19.73 3.19
CA GLY A 130 -9.24 -20.49 2.77
C GLY A 130 -8.35 -19.76 1.76
N ASP A 131 -8.44 -18.43 1.65
CA ASP A 131 -7.55 -17.63 0.80
C ASP A 131 -6.08 -17.95 1.14
N PRO A 132 -5.29 -18.48 0.19
CA PRO A 132 -3.92 -18.94 0.46
C PRO A 132 -2.95 -17.79 0.77
N LEU A 133 -3.32 -16.54 0.49
CA LEU A 133 -2.51 -15.37 0.81
C LEU A 133 -2.83 -14.80 2.19
N TRP A 134 -3.91 -15.22 2.80
CA TRP A 134 -4.25 -14.72 4.13
C TRP A 134 -3.23 -15.18 5.17
N LEU A 135 -2.70 -14.24 5.94
CA LEU A 135 -1.91 -14.50 7.14
C LEU A 135 -2.83 -14.35 8.35
N PRO A 136 -3.23 -15.46 9.00
CA PRO A 136 -4.18 -15.42 10.10
C PRO A 136 -3.72 -14.57 11.28
N PHE A 137 -4.70 -14.08 12.05
CA PHE A 137 -4.38 -13.47 13.36
C PHE A 137 -3.71 -14.51 14.25
N GLY A 138 -2.68 -14.09 15.01
CA GLY A 138 -1.92 -14.94 15.91
C GLY A 138 -0.42 -14.74 15.78
N LYS A 139 0.33 -15.75 16.23
CA LYS A 139 1.76 -15.65 16.52
C LYS A 139 2.62 -15.10 15.36
N GLU A 140 2.42 -15.59 14.14
CA GLU A 140 3.24 -15.14 13.00
C GLU A 140 2.95 -13.68 12.64
N ARG A 141 1.66 -13.29 12.61
CA ARG A 141 1.24 -11.93 12.34
C ARG A 141 1.69 -10.97 13.42
N ASP A 142 1.53 -11.36 14.68
CA ASP A 142 1.98 -10.59 15.84
C ASP A 142 3.48 -10.36 15.83
N ALA A 143 4.26 -11.39 15.48
CA ALA A 143 5.72 -11.28 15.37
C ALA A 143 6.16 -10.26 14.31
N VAL A 144 5.47 -10.19 13.17
CA VAL A 144 5.76 -9.17 12.14
C VAL A 144 5.46 -7.77 12.66
N VAL A 145 4.34 -7.60 13.36
CA VAL A 145 3.98 -6.30 13.94
C VAL A 145 4.99 -5.88 15.01
N ASP A 146 5.40 -6.81 15.88
CA ASP A 146 6.41 -6.56 16.92
C ASP A 146 7.76 -6.18 16.29
N GLU A 147 8.17 -6.86 15.23
CA GLU A 147 9.38 -6.51 14.49
C GLU A 147 9.31 -5.09 13.91
N LEU A 148 8.20 -4.69 13.30
CA LEU A 148 8.01 -3.33 12.80
C LEU A 148 8.07 -2.28 13.90
N ILE A 149 7.45 -2.54 15.06
CA ILE A 149 7.50 -1.66 16.23
C ILE A 149 8.92 -1.56 16.78
N ASP A 150 9.67 -2.66 16.80
CA ASP A 150 11.06 -2.66 17.24
C ASP A 150 11.97 -1.90 16.26
N LEU A 151 11.75 -2.03 14.96
CA LEU A 151 12.44 -1.24 13.94
C LEU A 151 12.18 0.27 14.10
N GLN A 152 11.00 0.67 14.53
CA GLN A 152 10.71 2.08 14.84
C GLN A 152 11.49 2.65 16.04
N LYS A 153 12.16 1.82 16.82
CA LYS A 153 13.07 2.25 17.90
C LYS A 153 14.49 2.49 17.42
N THR A 154 14.78 2.22 16.15
CA THR A 154 16.08 2.32 15.50
C THR A 154 16.11 3.47 14.49
N GLU A 155 17.10 3.48 13.60
CA GLU A 155 17.22 4.40 12.46
C GLU A 155 16.07 4.31 11.44
N TYR A 156 15.19 3.30 11.54
CA TYR A 156 14.01 3.16 10.67
C TYR A 156 12.77 3.89 11.20
N ARG A 157 12.87 4.60 12.33
CA ARG A 157 11.74 5.28 12.97
C ARG A 157 10.94 6.14 12.01
N ASP A 158 11.63 6.99 11.27
CA ASP A 158 10.97 7.92 10.36
C ASP A 158 10.67 7.30 8.98
N TYR A 159 11.21 6.11 8.72
CA TYR A 159 10.99 5.40 7.47
C TYR A 159 9.68 4.59 7.47
N ILE A 160 9.29 3.99 8.59
CA ILE A 160 8.03 3.23 8.71
C ILE A 160 6.90 4.23 8.97
N SER A 161 5.99 4.37 7.98
CA SER A 161 4.91 5.37 8.01
C SER A 161 3.74 5.02 8.93
N ASN A 162 3.54 3.73 9.21
CA ASN A 162 2.48 3.29 10.11
C ASN A 162 2.82 3.68 11.56
N PRO A 163 2.01 4.47 12.26
CA PRO A 163 2.25 4.77 13.66
C PRO A 163 2.09 3.51 14.53
N LYS A 164 2.77 3.50 15.68
CA LYS A 164 2.79 2.33 16.59
C LYS A 164 1.39 1.85 16.95
N ASN A 165 0.48 2.76 17.28
CA ASN A 165 -0.89 2.41 17.64
C ASN A 165 -1.65 1.73 16.49
N GLN A 166 -1.42 2.15 15.24
CA GLN A 166 -1.97 1.49 14.08
C GLN A 166 -1.40 0.07 13.92
N LEU A 167 -0.09 -0.10 14.09
CA LEU A 167 0.55 -1.42 14.04
C LEU A 167 -0.02 -2.35 15.12
N GLU A 168 -0.18 -1.88 16.35
CA GLU A 168 -0.79 -2.67 17.45
C GLU A 168 -2.23 -3.12 17.11
N LEU A 169 -3.00 -2.28 16.44
CA LEU A 169 -4.34 -2.63 16.01
C LEU A 169 -4.35 -3.73 14.93
N MET A 170 -3.29 -3.85 14.12
CA MET A 170 -3.17 -4.89 13.09
C MET A 170 -3.00 -6.31 13.65
N LYS A 171 -2.67 -6.46 14.94
CA LYS A 171 -2.66 -7.76 15.63
C LYS A 171 -4.04 -8.35 15.85
N LYS A 172 -5.09 -7.53 15.73
CA LYS A 172 -6.48 -7.93 16.02
C LYS A 172 -7.36 -7.69 14.80
N ASN A 173 -8.41 -8.47 14.70
CA ASN A 173 -9.49 -8.17 13.79
C ASN A 173 -10.21 -6.89 14.24
N TRP A 174 -10.08 -5.81 13.52
CA TRP A 174 -10.71 -4.54 13.86
C TRP A 174 -11.76 -4.10 12.83
N GLY A 175 -11.80 -4.68 11.64
CA GLY A 175 -12.87 -4.47 10.67
C GLY A 175 -14.09 -5.35 10.89
N GLY A 176 -14.00 -6.36 11.75
CA GLY A 176 -15.08 -7.29 12.04
C GLY A 176 -15.99 -6.82 13.17
N LYS A 177 -17.23 -7.30 13.14
CA LYS A 177 -18.19 -7.04 14.21
C LYS A 177 -17.71 -7.63 15.54
N GLY A 178 -17.46 -6.77 16.50
CA GLY A 178 -17.33 -7.16 17.90
C GLY A 178 -15.94 -7.44 18.43
N THR A 179 -14.86 -7.23 17.67
CA THR A 179 -13.50 -7.53 18.15
C THR A 179 -12.58 -6.32 18.30
N THR A 180 -12.96 -5.18 17.74
CA THR A 180 -12.18 -3.94 17.89
C THR A 180 -13.03 -2.80 18.43
N PRO A 181 -12.42 -1.90 19.23
CA PRO A 181 -13.09 -0.71 19.73
C PRO A 181 -13.26 0.40 18.67
N ILE A 182 -12.85 0.16 17.43
CA ILE A 182 -12.83 1.16 16.37
C ILE A 182 -13.70 0.71 15.23
N ASP A 183 -14.68 1.51 14.87
CA ASP A 183 -15.47 1.33 13.68
C ASP A 183 -14.66 1.63 12.43
N CYS A 184 -14.86 0.84 11.37
CA CYS A 184 -14.22 1.07 10.09
C CYS A 184 -14.58 2.48 9.56
N PRO A 185 -13.57 3.34 9.21
CA PRO A 185 -13.79 4.75 8.85
C PRO A 185 -14.38 4.93 7.44
N THR A 186 -15.30 4.05 7.03
CA THR A 186 -15.97 4.15 5.71
C THR A 186 -16.75 5.45 5.54
N TRP A 187 -17.13 6.09 6.62
CA TRP A 187 -17.76 7.41 6.62
C TRP A 187 -16.83 8.54 6.13
N ALA A 188 -15.51 8.35 6.21
CA ALA A 188 -14.51 9.34 5.81
C ALA A 188 -13.94 9.07 4.40
N ILE A 189 -14.28 7.93 3.79
CA ILE A 189 -13.67 7.47 2.53
C ILE A 189 -14.77 7.25 1.49
N VAL A 190 -14.62 7.88 0.33
CA VAL A 190 -15.42 7.58 -0.85
C VAL A 190 -14.50 6.94 -1.89
N SER A 191 -14.83 5.75 -2.32
CA SER A 191 -14.11 5.04 -3.38
C SER A 191 -15.01 4.88 -4.60
N VAL A 192 -14.49 5.21 -5.77
CA VAL A 192 -15.22 5.12 -7.03
C VAL A 192 -14.48 4.21 -8.01
N ASP A 193 -15.23 3.54 -8.86
CA ASP A 193 -14.68 2.77 -9.97
C ASP A 193 -14.42 3.66 -11.21
N HIS A 194 -13.96 3.04 -12.29
CA HIS A 194 -13.64 3.73 -13.55
C HIS A 194 -14.87 4.32 -14.28
N LEU A 195 -16.09 3.99 -13.85
CA LEU A 195 -17.33 4.57 -14.34
C LEU A 195 -17.91 5.63 -13.38
N GLY A 196 -17.18 5.98 -12.32
CA GLY A 196 -17.62 6.94 -11.30
C GLY A 196 -18.65 6.37 -10.32
N ARG A 197 -18.87 5.04 -10.29
CA ARG A 197 -19.81 4.39 -9.37
C ARG A 197 -19.12 4.11 -8.03
N GLU A 198 -19.85 4.32 -6.95
CA GLU A 198 -19.33 4.11 -5.60
C GLU A 198 -19.06 2.62 -5.32
N LYS A 199 -17.86 2.31 -4.87
CA LYS A 199 -17.46 0.96 -4.42
C LYS A 199 -17.92 0.73 -2.98
N ARG A 200 -18.41 -0.46 -2.70
CA ARG A 200 -18.88 -0.87 -1.37
C ARG A 200 -18.21 -2.19 -0.93
N PRO A 201 -17.94 -2.40 0.35
CA PRO A 201 -18.15 -1.51 1.50
C PRO A 201 -17.06 -0.42 1.63
N CYS A 202 -15.94 -0.53 0.92
CA CYS A 202 -14.79 0.38 1.03
C CYS A 202 -13.93 0.35 -0.25
N CYS A 203 -12.69 0.86 -0.20
CA CYS A 203 -11.77 0.94 -1.35
C CYS A 203 -11.44 -0.40 -2.01
N ILE A 204 -11.42 -1.52 -1.25
CA ILE A 204 -11.22 -2.86 -1.83
C ILE A 204 -12.51 -3.54 -2.27
N GLY A 205 -13.65 -2.95 -2.02
CA GLY A 205 -14.94 -3.47 -2.49
C GLY A 205 -15.19 -3.24 -3.98
N SER A 206 -16.42 -3.41 -4.40
CA SER A 206 -16.87 -3.23 -5.78
C SER A 206 -18.16 -2.41 -5.87
N ALA A 207 -18.40 -1.80 -7.01
CA ALA A 207 -19.68 -1.20 -7.37
C ALA A 207 -20.68 -2.26 -7.90
N GLU A 208 -20.21 -3.42 -8.31
CA GLU A 208 -21.04 -4.53 -8.78
C GLU A 208 -21.68 -5.27 -7.60
N LYS A 209 -23.01 -5.49 -7.65
CA LYS A 209 -23.76 -6.13 -6.55
C LYS A 209 -23.34 -7.58 -6.31
N ASP A 210 -23.04 -8.29 -7.39
CA ASP A 210 -22.74 -9.74 -7.37
C ASP A 210 -21.24 -10.04 -7.27
N SER A 211 -20.39 -9.02 -7.10
CA SER A 211 -18.96 -9.20 -6.91
C SER A 211 -18.65 -9.81 -5.54
N MET A 212 -17.51 -10.51 -5.46
CA MET A 212 -16.97 -10.95 -4.18
C MET A 212 -16.77 -9.75 -3.25
N LYS A 213 -17.16 -9.93 -1.99
CA LYS A 213 -16.97 -8.90 -0.95
C LYS A 213 -15.76 -9.27 -0.09
N PRO A 214 -15.00 -8.28 0.36
CA PRO A 214 -13.92 -8.54 1.30
C PRO A 214 -14.49 -9.09 2.61
N ARG A 215 -13.78 -10.01 3.22
CA ARG A 215 -14.11 -10.55 4.54
C ARG A 215 -13.70 -9.53 5.61
N CYS A 216 -14.63 -8.66 5.98
CA CYS A 216 -14.38 -7.55 6.89
C CYS A 216 -13.91 -8.00 8.29
N GLU A 217 -14.34 -9.19 8.72
CA GLU A 217 -13.91 -9.83 9.95
C GLU A 217 -12.43 -10.24 9.95
N GLU A 218 -11.83 -10.32 8.77
CA GLU A 218 -10.41 -10.68 8.54
C GLU A 218 -9.64 -9.54 7.87
N CYS A 219 -10.16 -8.32 7.97
CA CYS A 219 -9.60 -7.15 7.31
C CYS A 219 -8.14 -6.90 7.71
N GLY A 220 -7.29 -6.75 6.72
CA GLY A 220 -5.86 -6.45 6.89
C GLY A 220 -5.49 -4.99 6.62
N LEU A 221 -6.46 -4.16 6.24
CA LEU A 221 -6.20 -2.76 5.91
C LEU A 221 -5.99 -1.92 7.18
N GLY A 222 -5.00 -1.07 7.13
CA GLY A 222 -4.72 -0.11 8.19
C GLY A 222 -5.36 1.26 7.92
N CYS A 223 -6.66 1.29 7.62
CA CYS A 223 -7.35 2.54 7.24
C CYS A 223 -7.70 3.47 8.42
N TYR A 224 -7.18 3.26 9.60
CA TYR A 224 -7.48 4.02 10.83
C TYR A 224 -6.28 4.79 11.36
#